data_5923d448df91c886412f272d6e640c62
#
_entry.id   5923d448df91c886412f272d6e640c62
#
_cell.length_a   1.000
_cell.length_b   1.000
_cell.length_c   1.000
_cell.angle_alpha   90.00
_cell.angle_beta   90.00
_cell.angle_gamma   90.00
#
_symmetry.space_group_name_H-M   'P 1'
#
loop_
_entity.id
_entity.type
_entity.pdbx_description
1 polymer ?
#
loop_
_entity_poly.entity_id
_entity_poly.type
_entity_poly.pdbx_seq_one_letter_code
_entity_poly.pdbx_strand_id
1 'polypeptide(L)'
;MTTSDAHRRAQRELSPDGVVLHALEITHPDVPAPVRVVNDAVDRVLDGETYTALRFGIRLAGDTEGQAPRAELVVDNVGRPLTQWIERSGGGSGSTVRVMEFLAGRTSPEWEVTLELADAHVDQQQVTASIGYENLLGRSAVRLRHDPETSPGLF
;
A
#
# COMPACT_ATOMS: atom_id res chain seq x y z
N MET A 1 -7.22 11.76 -11.01
CA MET A 1 -6.59 12.93 -10.34
C MET A 1 -5.57 13.54 -11.29
N THR A 2 -5.58 14.83 -11.49
CA THR A 2 -4.66 15.49 -12.42
C THR A 2 -3.45 15.97 -11.61
N THR A 3 -2.30 15.36 -11.83
CA THR A 3 -1.04 15.73 -11.19
C THR A 3 -0.63 17.14 -11.61
N SER A 4 -0.22 17.99 -10.67
CA SER A 4 0.16 19.37 -10.94
C SER A 4 1.42 19.47 -11.83
N ASP A 5 1.56 20.57 -12.56
CA ASP A 5 2.75 20.82 -13.39
C ASP A 5 4.03 20.90 -12.56
N ALA A 6 3.91 21.41 -11.33
CA ALA A 6 5.02 21.47 -10.36
C ALA A 6 5.49 20.07 -9.96
N HIS A 7 4.57 19.14 -9.71
CA HIS A 7 4.89 17.75 -9.37
C HIS A 7 5.56 17.03 -10.55
N ARG A 8 4.99 17.15 -11.77
CA ARG A 8 5.60 16.59 -13.00
C ARG A 8 6.99 17.11 -13.28
N ARG A 9 7.24 18.39 -12.96
CA ARG A 9 8.55 19.00 -13.09
C ARG A 9 9.52 18.45 -12.05
N ALA A 10 9.11 18.37 -10.77
CA ALA A 10 9.92 17.83 -9.69
C ALA A 10 10.36 16.37 -9.92
N GLN A 11 9.52 15.56 -10.57
CA GLN A 11 9.88 14.18 -10.94
C GLN A 11 10.91 14.08 -12.08
N ARG A 12 11.06 15.12 -12.90
CA ARG A 12 11.94 15.12 -14.09
C ARG A 12 13.26 15.85 -13.89
N GLU A 13 13.36 16.69 -12.89
CA GLU A 13 14.56 17.50 -12.62
C GLU A 13 15.56 16.73 -11.75
N LEU A 14 16.86 16.79 -12.10
CA LEU A 14 17.96 16.22 -11.32
C LEU A 14 18.18 16.92 -9.96
N SER A 15 17.69 18.16 -9.82
CA SER A 15 17.66 18.95 -8.59
C SER A 15 16.34 19.72 -8.56
N PRO A 16 15.22 19.05 -8.17
CA PRO A 16 13.93 19.71 -8.15
C PRO A 16 13.89 20.82 -7.11
N ASP A 17 13.24 21.93 -7.43
CA ASP A 17 12.93 23.02 -6.47
C ASP A 17 12.02 22.56 -5.32
N GLY A 18 11.44 21.36 -5.42
CA GLY A 18 10.61 20.73 -4.42
C GLY A 18 10.92 19.25 -4.25
N VAL A 19 11.17 18.83 -3.01
CA VAL A 19 11.32 17.41 -2.65
C VAL A 19 9.94 16.73 -2.74
N VAL A 20 9.86 15.61 -3.45
CA VAL A 20 8.68 14.75 -3.44
C VAL A 20 8.78 13.82 -2.24
N LEU A 21 7.77 13.87 -1.37
CA LEU A 21 7.62 12.99 -0.23
C LEU A 21 6.65 11.87 -0.59
N HIS A 22 7.03 10.63 -0.33
CA HIS A 22 6.15 9.48 -0.44
C HIS A 22 5.61 9.14 0.94
N ALA A 23 4.31 8.91 1.04
CA ALA A 23 3.66 8.49 2.27
C ALA A 23 2.78 7.27 2.03
N LEU A 24 2.63 6.45 3.07
CA LEU A 24 1.78 5.26 3.09
C LEU A 24 0.82 5.34 4.27
N GLU A 25 -0.43 4.99 4.02
CA GLU A 25 -1.41 4.69 5.05
C GLU A 25 -1.92 3.27 4.85
N ILE A 26 -1.75 2.43 5.86
CA ILE A 26 -2.18 1.03 5.84
C ILE A 26 -3.33 0.89 6.82
N THR A 27 -4.47 0.42 6.33
CA THR A 27 -5.70 0.21 7.10
C THR A 27 -6.13 -1.25 7.05
N HIS A 28 -6.77 -1.72 8.11
CA HIS A 28 -7.34 -3.06 8.17
C HIS A 28 -8.70 -3.01 8.87
N PRO A 29 -9.72 -3.77 8.41
CA PRO A 29 -11.06 -3.73 9.01
C PRO A 29 -11.09 -4.06 10.51
N ASP A 30 -10.26 -4.98 10.96
CA ASP A 30 -10.23 -5.46 12.35
C ASP A 30 -9.26 -4.67 13.24
N VAL A 31 -8.46 -3.76 12.67
CA VAL A 31 -7.49 -2.94 13.43
C VAL A 31 -7.83 -1.46 13.26
N PRO A 32 -8.46 -0.83 14.25
CA PRO A 32 -8.96 0.55 14.12
C PRO A 32 -7.87 1.61 13.97
N ALA A 33 -6.64 1.32 14.39
CA ALA A 33 -5.52 2.25 14.28
C ALA A 33 -4.76 2.00 12.97
N PRO A 34 -4.79 2.93 11.99
CA PRO A 34 -4.00 2.82 10.78
C PRO A 34 -2.51 2.99 11.07
N VAL A 35 -1.67 2.39 10.23
CA VAL A 35 -0.24 2.67 10.20
C VAL A 35 0.01 3.75 9.16
N ARG A 36 0.64 4.85 9.58
CA ARG A 36 0.98 5.99 8.73
C ARG A 36 2.48 6.23 8.76
N VAL A 37 3.12 6.13 7.60
CA VAL A 37 4.56 6.32 7.46
C VAL A 37 4.88 7.25 6.30
N VAL A 38 5.96 8.00 6.44
CA VAL A 38 6.49 8.89 5.41
C VAL A 38 7.97 8.61 5.19
N ASN A 39 8.39 8.56 3.93
CA ASN A 39 9.79 8.38 3.56
C ASN A 39 10.56 9.69 3.71
N ASP A 40 10.79 10.08 4.95
CA ASP A 40 11.54 11.28 5.33
C ASP A 40 12.42 10.97 6.57
N ALA A 41 13.25 11.92 6.93
CA ALA A 41 14.09 11.85 8.13
C ALA A 41 13.35 12.28 9.42
N VAL A 42 12.19 12.94 9.30
CA VAL A 42 11.40 13.47 10.40
C VAL A 42 9.92 13.21 10.18
N ASP A 43 9.17 13.07 11.27
CA ASP A 43 7.73 12.94 11.24
C ASP A 43 7.07 14.14 10.56
N ARG A 44 6.00 13.90 9.83
CA ARG A 44 5.28 14.92 9.07
C ARG A 44 3.79 14.91 9.39
N VAL A 45 3.19 16.08 9.39
CA VAL A 45 1.73 16.21 9.39
C VAL A 45 1.29 16.42 7.94
N LEU A 46 0.62 15.43 7.39
CA LEU A 46 0.15 15.38 6.01
C LEU A 46 -1.34 15.03 6.03
N ASP A 47 -2.14 15.68 5.21
CA ASP A 47 -3.59 15.44 5.11
C ASP A 47 -4.31 15.52 6.49
N GLY A 48 -3.79 16.34 7.41
CA GLY A 48 -4.32 16.50 8.77
C GLY A 48 -3.89 15.43 9.78
N GLU A 49 -3.10 14.44 9.37
CA GLU A 49 -2.69 13.30 10.17
C GLU A 49 -1.17 13.22 10.33
N THR A 50 -0.70 12.64 11.42
CA THR A 50 0.73 12.47 11.68
C THR A 50 1.25 11.19 11.02
N TYR A 51 2.28 11.34 10.18
CA TYR A 51 3.01 10.27 9.55
C TYR A 51 4.38 10.13 10.19
N THR A 52 4.68 8.92 10.64
CA THR A 52 5.97 8.62 11.27
C THR A 52 7.05 8.48 10.21
N ALA A 53 8.21 9.09 10.45
CA ALA A 53 9.36 8.96 9.59
C ALA A 53 9.88 7.52 9.60
N LEU A 54 9.79 6.86 8.44
CA LEU A 54 10.23 5.48 8.27
C LEU A 54 10.66 5.25 6.83
N ARG A 55 11.82 4.63 6.64
CA ARG A 55 12.32 4.34 5.31
C ARG A 55 11.55 3.19 4.68
N PHE A 56 11.04 3.41 3.48
CA PHE A 56 10.41 2.37 2.67
C PHE A 56 10.72 2.53 1.19
N GLY A 57 10.55 1.46 0.43
CA GLY A 57 10.67 1.44 -1.02
C GLY A 57 9.52 0.68 -1.66
N ILE A 58 9.11 1.12 -2.85
CA ILE A 58 8.12 0.45 -3.68
C ILE A 58 8.80 0.02 -4.97
N ARG A 59 8.73 -1.28 -5.28
CA ARG A 59 9.23 -1.84 -6.53
C ARG A 59 8.07 -2.33 -7.35
N LEU A 60 7.92 -1.83 -8.56
CA LEU A 60 6.96 -2.38 -9.51
C LEU A 60 7.45 -3.76 -9.95
N ALA A 61 6.60 -4.78 -9.83
CA ALA A 61 6.86 -6.06 -10.45
C ALA A 61 6.81 -5.90 -11.98
N GLY A 62 7.69 -6.60 -12.69
CA GLY A 62 7.68 -6.60 -14.15
C GLY A 62 6.31 -7.06 -14.68
N ASP A 63 5.92 -6.43 -15.78
CA ASP A 63 4.66 -6.73 -16.47
C ASP A 63 4.69 -8.18 -16.95
N THR A 64 3.91 -9.05 -16.34
CA THR A 64 3.78 -10.46 -16.74
C THR A 64 2.42 -10.63 -17.38
N GLU A 65 2.41 -11.07 -18.64
CA GLU A 65 1.20 -11.26 -19.43
C GLU A 65 0.19 -12.17 -18.70
N GLY A 66 -1.02 -11.71 -18.53
CA GLY A 66 -2.11 -12.46 -17.88
C GLY A 66 -2.16 -12.37 -16.34
N GLN A 67 -1.29 -11.59 -15.70
CA GLN A 67 -1.35 -11.32 -14.26
C GLN A 67 -1.66 -9.85 -13.99
N ALA A 68 -2.48 -9.59 -12.96
CA ALA A 68 -2.67 -8.22 -12.49
C ALA A 68 -1.33 -7.65 -12.00
N PRO A 69 -0.96 -6.42 -12.39
CA PRO A 69 0.30 -5.82 -11.97
C PRO A 69 0.34 -5.73 -10.44
N ARG A 70 1.43 -6.22 -9.87
CA ARG A 70 1.71 -6.16 -8.44
C ARG A 70 2.94 -5.33 -8.20
N ALA A 71 3.01 -4.68 -7.05
CA ALA A 71 4.20 -4.01 -6.59
C ALA A 71 4.69 -4.67 -5.28
N GLU A 72 5.97 -4.67 -5.08
CA GLU A 72 6.60 -5.07 -3.82
C GLU A 72 6.84 -3.82 -2.97
N LEU A 73 6.27 -3.82 -1.79
CA LEU A 73 6.51 -2.82 -0.76
C LEU A 73 7.51 -3.37 0.23
N VAL A 74 8.60 -2.65 0.46
CA VAL A 74 9.62 -2.98 1.46
C VAL A 74 9.69 -1.84 2.46
N VAL A 75 9.48 -2.12 3.74
CA VAL A 75 9.49 -1.13 4.82
C VAL A 75 10.49 -1.55 5.88
N ASP A 76 11.36 -0.64 6.30
CA ASP A 76 12.29 -0.89 7.40
C ASP A 76 11.50 -1.12 8.71
N ASN A 77 11.81 -2.20 9.42
CA ASN A 77 11.10 -2.60 10.65
C ASN A 77 11.83 -2.09 11.90
N VAL A 78 12.24 -0.83 11.89
CA VAL A 78 12.94 -0.21 13.02
C VAL A 78 11.92 0.07 14.13
N GLY A 79 12.08 -0.57 15.29
CA GLY A 79 11.23 -0.32 16.47
C GLY A 79 9.97 -1.17 16.57
N ARG A 80 9.73 -2.08 15.63
CA ARG A 80 8.64 -3.09 15.65
C ARG A 80 7.17 -2.60 15.63
N PRO A 81 6.81 -1.36 15.30
CA PRO A 81 5.41 -0.95 15.27
C PRO A 81 4.60 -1.71 14.19
N LEU A 82 5.23 -1.99 13.04
CA LEU A 82 4.64 -2.75 11.94
C LEU A 82 4.44 -4.22 12.30
N THR A 83 5.38 -4.85 13.00
CA THR A 83 5.24 -6.24 13.46
C THR A 83 4.01 -6.41 14.32
N GLN A 84 3.84 -5.56 15.34
CA GLN A 84 2.68 -5.62 16.22
C GLN A 84 1.36 -5.38 15.48
N TRP A 85 1.37 -4.50 14.48
CA TRP A 85 0.19 -4.23 13.69
C TRP A 85 -0.18 -5.43 12.80
N ILE A 86 0.82 -6.05 12.15
CA ILE A 86 0.63 -7.27 11.33
C ILE A 86 0.14 -8.43 12.17
N GLU A 87 0.67 -8.63 13.38
CA GLU A 87 0.18 -9.64 14.32
C GLU A 87 -1.30 -9.41 14.70
N ARG A 88 -1.69 -8.16 14.96
CA ARG A 88 -3.08 -7.81 15.30
C ARG A 88 -4.03 -7.96 14.11
N SER A 89 -3.55 -7.74 12.90
CA SER A 89 -4.33 -7.89 11.66
C SER A 89 -4.36 -9.32 11.12
N GLY A 90 -3.83 -10.30 11.88
CA GLY A 90 -3.82 -11.70 11.43
C GLY A 90 -2.95 -11.95 10.20
N GLY A 91 -1.85 -11.20 10.05
CA GLY A 91 -0.93 -11.33 8.91
C GLY A 91 -1.14 -10.29 7.81
N GLY A 92 -1.98 -9.29 8.05
CA GLY A 92 -2.21 -8.17 7.12
C GLY A 92 -3.14 -8.48 5.95
N SER A 93 -3.64 -9.69 5.82
CA SER A 93 -4.57 -10.07 4.74
C SER A 93 -5.88 -9.27 4.83
N GLY A 94 -6.33 -8.69 3.72
CA GLY A 94 -7.52 -7.81 3.67
C GLY A 94 -7.22 -6.35 4.03
N SER A 95 -5.96 -6.02 4.22
CA SER A 95 -5.54 -4.63 4.40
C SER A 95 -5.54 -3.87 3.08
N THR A 96 -5.77 -2.57 3.16
CA THR A 96 -5.57 -1.65 2.06
C THR A 96 -4.39 -0.72 2.32
N VAL A 97 -3.64 -0.44 1.28
CA VAL A 97 -2.47 0.45 1.31
C VAL A 97 -2.76 1.65 0.41
N ARG A 98 -2.90 2.82 1.01
CA ARG A 98 -2.99 4.09 0.30
C ARG A 98 -1.58 4.64 0.13
N VAL A 99 -1.12 4.71 -1.10
CA VAL A 99 0.17 5.29 -1.48
C VAL A 99 -0.07 6.72 -1.93
N MET A 100 0.68 7.66 -1.39
CA MET A 100 0.50 9.09 -1.65
C MET A 100 1.84 9.76 -1.96
N GLU A 101 1.79 10.77 -2.82
CA GLU A 101 2.91 11.65 -3.11
C GLU A 101 2.55 13.10 -2.75
N PHE A 102 3.44 13.74 -2.03
CA PHE A 102 3.32 15.14 -1.61
C PHE A 102 4.50 15.95 -2.13
N LEU A 103 4.27 17.20 -2.49
CA LEU A 103 5.36 18.16 -2.62
C LEU A 103 5.72 18.70 -1.22
N ALA A 104 7.00 18.77 -0.91
CA ALA A 104 7.46 19.32 0.36
C ALA A 104 6.88 20.74 0.58
N GLY A 105 6.33 20.95 1.78
CA GLY A 105 5.62 22.18 2.12
C GLY A 105 4.13 22.19 1.78
N ARG A 106 3.59 21.14 1.13
CA ARG A 106 2.16 20.95 0.94
C ARG A 106 1.63 19.86 1.86
N THR A 107 0.40 20.02 2.32
CA THR A 107 -0.28 19.07 3.23
C THR A 107 -1.30 18.19 2.52
N SER A 108 -1.68 18.52 1.28
CA SER A 108 -2.57 17.71 0.45
C SER A 108 -1.77 16.89 -0.57
N PRO A 109 -2.17 15.64 -0.84
CA PRO A 109 -1.48 14.80 -1.81
C PRO A 109 -1.65 15.35 -3.24
N GLU A 110 -0.59 15.28 -4.02
CA GLU A 110 -0.59 15.58 -5.46
C GLU A 110 -1.02 14.37 -6.28
N TRP A 111 -0.78 13.20 -5.75
CA TRP A 111 -1.17 11.92 -6.34
C TRP A 111 -1.41 10.89 -5.24
N GLU A 112 -2.39 10.02 -5.47
CA GLU A 112 -2.68 8.92 -4.57
C GLU A 112 -3.23 7.72 -5.33
N VAL A 113 -2.99 6.54 -4.79
CA VAL A 113 -3.59 5.28 -5.23
C VAL A 113 -3.83 4.38 -4.04
N THR A 114 -4.93 3.66 -4.06
CA THR A 114 -5.26 2.64 -3.05
C THR A 114 -5.11 1.26 -3.67
N LEU A 115 -4.34 0.41 -3.03
CA LEU A 115 -4.01 -0.94 -3.43
C LEU A 115 -4.37 -1.92 -2.31
N GLU A 116 -4.63 -3.18 -2.64
CA GLU A 116 -4.82 -4.24 -1.65
C GLU A 116 -3.49 -4.88 -1.30
N LEU A 117 -3.32 -5.20 -0.02
CA LEU A 117 -2.22 -5.99 0.47
C LEU A 117 -2.56 -7.47 0.31
N ALA A 118 -1.84 -8.13 -0.59
CA ALA A 118 -2.11 -9.54 -0.90
C ALA A 118 -1.38 -10.49 0.05
N ASP A 119 -0.15 -10.13 0.43
CA ASP A 119 0.71 -10.97 1.28
C ASP A 119 1.73 -10.09 1.99
N ALA A 120 2.07 -10.43 3.24
CA ALA A 120 3.08 -9.73 4.02
C ALA A 120 4.01 -10.73 4.71
N HIS A 121 5.30 -10.51 4.57
CA HIS A 121 6.36 -11.25 5.23
C HIS A 121 7.15 -10.33 6.17
N VAL A 122 7.27 -10.74 7.41
CA VAL A 122 7.95 -9.97 8.46
C VAL A 122 9.26 -10.66 8.83
N ASP A 123 10.32 -9.91 8.75
CA ASP A 123 11.62 -10.33 9.21
C ASP A 123 12.11 -9.34 10.30
N GLN A 124 13.27 -9.60 10.92
CA GLN A 124 13.80 -8.78 12.03
C GLN A 124 14.17 -7.36 11.59
N GLN A 125 14.49 -7.16 10.32
CA GLN A 125 15.00 -5.91 9.78
C GLN A 125 14.00 -5.17 8.89
N GLN A 126 13.12 -5.91 8.21
CA GLN A 126 12.20 -5.35 7.24
C GLN A 126 10.88 -6.11 7.19
N VAL A 127 9.88 -5.40 6.69
CA VAL A 127 8.59 -5.97 6.29
C VAL A 127 8.50 -5.88 4.77
N THR A 128 8.29 -7.01 4.12
CA THR A 128 8.06 -7.09 2.68
C THR A 128 6.60 -7.43 2.44
N ALA A 129 5.93 -6.69 1.58
CA ALA A 129 4.54 -6.93 1.25
C ALA A 129 4.31 -6.87 -0.27
N SER A 130 3.43 -7.72 -0.77
CA SER A 130 2.92 -7.65 -2.14
C SER A 130 1.64 -6.83 -2.15
N ILE A 131 1.62 -5.74 -2.91
CA ILE A 131 0.47 -4.85 -3.06
C ILE A 131 0.03 -4.80 -4.52
N GLY A 132 -1.27 -4.70 -4.76
CA GLY A 132 -1.81 -4.66 -6.13
C GLY A 132 -3.28 -4.27 -6.15
N TYR A 133 -3.83 -4.19 -7.35
CA TYR A 133 -5.28 -4.03 -7.50
C TYR A 133 -5.97 -5.34 -7.17
N GLU A 134 -7.18 -5.24 -6.60
CA GLU A 134 -8.04 -6.41 -6.41
C GLU A 134 -8.20 -7.17 -7.74
N ASN A 135 -7.85 -8.45 -7.74
CA ASN A 135 -8.03 -9.28 -8.93
C ASN A 135 -9.51 -9.68 -9.08
N LEU A 136 -10.32 -8.75 -9.61
CA LEU A 136 -11.74 -8.98 -9.88
C LEU A 136 -11.97 -10.10 -10.89
N LEU A 137 -11.00 -10.37 -11.77
CA LEU A 137 -11.10 -11.43 -12.79
C LEU A 137 -10.95 -12.83 -12.19
N GLY A 138 -10.30 -12.95 -11.02
CA GLY A 138 -10.15 -14.22 -10.30
C GLY A 138 -11.30 -14.52 -9.33
N ARG A 139 -12.18 -13.57 -9.07
CA ARG A 139 -13.35 -13.79 -8.21
C ARG A 139 -14.40 -14.60 -8.95
N SER A 140 -14.89 -15.67 -8.30
CA SER A 140 -16.05 -16.38 -8.81
C SER A 140 -17.23 -15.43 -8.94
N ALA A 141 -17.72 -15.23 -10.15
CA ALA A 141 -18.89 -14.38 -10.44
C ALA A 141 -20.17 -14.90 -9.78
N VAL A 142 -20.17 -16.11 -9.25
CA VAL A 142 -21.30 -16.78 -8.63
C VAL A 142 -20.95 -17.17 -7.19
N ARG A 143 -21.70 -16.66 -6.26
CA ARG A 143 -21.53 -16.89 -4.81
C ARG A 143 -21.83 -18.35 -4.37
N LEU A 144 -22.70 -19.00 -5.13
CA LEU A 144 -23.07 -20.41 -4.96
C LEU A 144 -22.74 -21.17 -6.25
N ARG A 145 -21.81 -22.08 -6.18
CA ARG A 145 -21.50 -23.00 -7.26
C ARG A 145 -22.26 -24.29 -7.01
N HIS A 146 -22.97 -24.78 -8.00
CA HIS A 146 -23.56 -26.12 -7.93
C HIS A 146 -22.46 -27.15 -8.09
N ASP A 147 -22.07 -27.76 -7.01
CA ASP A 147 -21.16 -28.89 -6.92
C ASP A 147 -21.85 -30.06 -6.20
N PRO A 148 -21.28 -31.27 -6.21
CA PRO A 148 -21.87 -32.43 -5.56
C PRO A 148 -22.14 -32.25 -4.06
N GLU A 149 -21.42 -31.34 -3.38
CA GLU A 149 -21.59 -31.06 -1.96
C GLU A 149 -22.73 -30.07 -1.71
N THR A 150 -22.85 -29.02 -2.55
CA THR A 150 -23.87 -27.98 -2.40
C THR A 150 -25.19 -28.28 -3.06
N SER A 151 -25.22 -29.22 -4.03
CA SER A 151 -26.40 -29.60 -4.80
C SER A 151 -26.42 -31.09 -5.16
N PRO A 152 -26.44 -31.98 -4.15
CA PRO A 152 -26.31 -33.44 -4.37
C PRO A 152 -27.43 -34.06 -5.22
N GLY A 153 -28.53 -33.34 -5.46
CA GLY A 153 -29.63 -33.81 -6.30
C GLY A 153 -29.55 -33.49 -7.78
N LEU A 154 -28.43 -32.85 -8.24
CA LEU A 154 -28.19 -32.50 -9.64
C LEU A 154 -27.16 -33.39 -10.32
N PHE A 155 -26.55 -34.33 -9.59
CA PHE A 155 -25.52 -35.23 -10.07
C PHE A 155 -25.90 -36.70 -9.86
#